data_09022cf324c179af832cbbe29a2cdf8a
#
_entry.id   09022cf324c179af832cbbe29a2cdf8a
#
_cell.length_a   1.000
_cell.length_b   1.000
_cell.length_c   1.000
_cell.angle_alpha   90.00
_cell.angle_beta   90.00
_cell.angle_gamma   90.00
#
_symmetry.space_group_name_H-M   'P 1'
#
loop_
_entity.id
_entity.type
_entity.pdbx_description
1 polymer ?
#
loop_
_entity_poly.entity_id
_entity_poly.type
_entity_poly.pdbx_seq_one_letter_code
_entity_poly.pdbx_strand_id
1 'polypeptide(L)'
;MRIYLSSIAPQIILDLYNIRDDLKLNVLQPFVFRNNQGLDATLWNSMKGITNSLFLDSGTFELFNRSDLYDVEECFNKYAISLDSLSGVFDLYANFDPDYKSKDRFIVNLSFQNRLEEMGFMPIPVMHSKNSEEIEFYLKSKYNLIAISAQVVSKLSSKSINMIVDRFNAVGKRVHLLGIGSYAKLKDSNAWSCDCSSFIRWAASGRAIFFSEIQQKEVALSFSSHNKNGVPNGDYYNCPDNKSLRDEYENFIAYEIGFDLNDVAADTSKLVMLNALYLKLREEVITQRQKDKSVQFDMW
;
A
#
# COMPACT_ATOMS: atom_id res chain seq x y z
N MET A 1 9.62 8.90 2.05
CA MET A 1 8.96 7.56 1.90
C MET A 1 7.77 7.72 0.97
N ARG A 2 7.48 6.75 0.10
CA ARG A 2 6.24 6.72 -0.70
C ARG A 2 5.26 5.74 -0.07
N ILE A 3 3.99 6.12 0.03
CA ILE A 3 2.92 5.21 0.51
C ILE A 3 2.03 4.86 -0.68
N TYR A 4 2.08 3.62 -1.13
CA TYR A 4 1.21 3.13 -2.20
C TYR A 4 -0.13 2.70 -1.62
N LEU A 5 -1.21 3.22 -2.19
CA LEU A 5 -2.58 2.84 -1.84
C LEU A 5 -2.95 1.59 -2.62
N SER A 6 -3.02 0.45 -1.91
CA SER A 6 -3.27 -0.84 -2.53
C SER A 6 -4.76 -1.06 -2.80
N SER A 7 -5.11 -1.44 -4.03
CA SER A 7 -6.48 -1.76 -4.48
C SER A 7 -7.46 -0.58 -4.43
N ILE A 8 -6.99 0.64 -4.57
CA ILE A 8 -7.89 1.80 -4.69
C ILE A 8 -8.62 1.77 -6.03
N ALA A 9 -9.93 2.05 -6.01
CA ALA A 9 -10.72 2.08 -7.24
C ALA A 9 -10.32 3.29 -8.12
N PRO A 10 -10.19 3.13 -9.45
CA PRO A 10 -9.86 4.22 -10.37
C PRO A 10 -10.77 5.45 -10.23
N GLN A 11 -12.06 5.25 -9.96
CA GLN A 11 -12.98 6.35 -9.75
C GLN A 11 -12.60 7.21 -8.52
N ILE A 12 -12.17 6.58 -7.43
CA ILE A 12 -11.73 7.30 -6.22
C ILE A 12 -10.46 8.12 -6.50
N ILE A 13 -9.55 7.59 -7.33
CA ILE A 13 -8.34 8.33 -7.76
C ILE A 13 -8.74 9.59 -8.53
N LEU A 14 -9.66 9.43 -9.48
CA LEU A 14 -10.16 10.51 -10.31
C LEU A 14 -10.90 11.57 -9.49
N ASP A 15 -11.79 11.15 -8.59
CA ASP A 15 -12.56 12.03 -7.73
C ASP A 15 -11.65 12.85 -6.81
N LEU A 16 -10.64 12.21 -6.21
CA LEU A 16 -9.68 12.91 -5.37
C LEU A 16 -8.82 13.89 -6.17
N TYR A 17 -8.37 13.50 -7.37
CA TYR A 17 -7.61 14.38 -8.25
C TYR A 17 -8.43 15.59 -8.70
N ASN A 18 -9.73 15.44 -8.97
CA ASN A 18 -10.61 16.55 -9.33
C ASN A 18 -10.81 17.57 -8.18
N ILE A 19 -10.66 17.13 -6.92
CA ILE A 19 -10.76 18.00 -5.74
C ILE A 19 -9.38 18.59 -5.39
N ARG A 20 -8.32 17.78 -5.50
CA ARG A 20 -6.96 18.09 -5.10
C ARG A 20 -5.97 17.63 -6.18
N ASP A 21 -5.90 18.37 -7.28
CA ASP A 21 -4.99 18.09 -8.41
C ASP A 21 -3.49 18.26 -8.06
N ASP A 22 -3.21 18.96 -6.97
CA ASP A 22 -1.90 19.07 -6.35
C ASP A 22 -1.42 17.76 -5.68
N LEU A 23 -2.34 16.85 -5.32
CA LEU A 23 -2.04 15.61 -4.59
C LEU A 23 -2.12 14.38 -5.49
N LYS A 24 -1.04 14.07 -6.18
CA LYS A 24 -0.94 12.82 -6.95
C LYS A 24 -0.62 11.63 -6.04
N LEU A 25 -1.45 10.60 -6.13
CA LEU A 25 -1.32 9.38 -5.33
C LEU A 25 -0.25 8.44 -5.89
N ASN A 26 0.39 7.64 -5.02
CA ASN A 26 1.06 6.42 -5.43
C ASN A 26 0.05 5.27 -5.30
N VAL A 27 -0.08 4.45 -6.32
CA VAL A 27 -1.10 3.40 -6.38
C VAL A 27 -0.45 2.06 -6.63
N LEU A 28 -0.80 1.06 -5.81
CA LEU A 28 -0.47 -0.33 -6.04
C LEU A 28 -1.73 -1.08 -6.44
N GLN A 29 -1.67 -1.70 -7.62
CA GLN A 29 -2.77 -2.51 -8.14
C GLN A 29 -2.36 -3.99 -8.15
N PRO A 30 -3.03 -4.86 -7.39
CA PRO A 30 -2.78 -6.29 -7.50
C PRO A 30 -3.36 -6.85 -8.80
N PHE A 31 -2.62 -7.76 -9.42
CA PHE A 31 -3.14 -8.57 -10.52
C PHE A 31 -4.24 -9.51 -9.99
N VAL A 32 -5.32 -9.68 -10.74
CA VAL A 32 -6.49 -10.46 -10.32
C VAL A 32 -6.66 -11.67 -11.24
N PHE A 33 -6.46 -12.87 -10.70
CA PHE A 33 -6.51 -14.12 -11.48
C PHE A 33 -7.92 -14.61 -11.79
N ARG A 34 -8.92 -14.18 -11.01
CA ARG A 34 -10.32 -14.64 -11.18
C ARG A 34 -10.99 -14.17 -12.45
N ASN A 35 -10.59 -13.02 -12.95
CA ASN A 35 -11.17 -12.44 -14.13
C ASN A 35 -10.27 -12.75 -15.32
N ASN A 36 -10.74 -13.52 -16.29
CA ASN A 36 -10.03 -13.78 -17.53
C ASN A 36 -9.78 -12.51 -18.39
N GLN A 37 -10.25 -11.34 -17.95
CA GLN A 37 -10.14 -10.08 -18.69
C GLN A 37 -8.82 -9.33 -18.43
N GLY A 38 -8.04 -9.75 -17.40
CA GLY A 38 -6.84 -9.01 -17.00
C GLY A 38 -7.13 -7.58 -16.50
N LEU A 39 -6.10 -6.74 -16.47
CA LEU A 39 -6.24 -5.31 -16.18
C LEU A 39 -6.45 -4.53 -17.49
N ASP A 40 -7.37 -3.58 -17.47
CA ASP A 40 -7.61 -2.69 -18.60
C ASP A 40 -6.44 -1.70 -18.76
N ALA A 41 -5.60 -1.96 -19.76
CA ALA A 41 -4.43 -1.14 -20.07
C ALA A 41 -4.82 0.31 -20.41
N THR A 42 -5.95 0.53 -21.09
CA THR A 42 -6.41 1.88 -21.46
C THR A 42 -6.80 2.67 -20.23
N LEU A 43 -7.55 2.06 -19.32
CA LEU A 43 -7.93 2.67 -18.05
C LEU A 43 -6.70 3.03 -17.22
N TRP A 44 -5.78 2.09 -17.01
CA TRP A 44 -4.60 2.34 -16.19
C TRP A 44 -3.61 3.33 -16.83
N ASN A 45 -3.51 3.33 -18.15
CA ASN A 45 -2.72 4.34 -18.85
C ASN A 45 -3.32 5.75 -18.65
N SER A 46 -4.64 5.89 -18.60
CA SER A 46 -5.28 7.19 -18.31
C SER A 46 -5.02 7.65 -16.87
N MET A 47 -4.89 6.72 -15.91
CA MET A 47 -4.54 7.04 -14.52
C MET A 47 -3.09 7.54 -14.36
N LYS A 48 -2.19 7.19 -15.26
CA LYS A 48 -0.78 7.58 -15.20
C LYS A 48 -0.58 9.10 -15.17
N GLY A 49 -1.43 9.87 -15.86
CA GLY A 49 -1.35 11.34 -15.87
C GLY A 49 -1.74 12.00 -14.53
N ILE A 50 -2.60 11.35 -13.76
CA ILE A 50 -3.18 11.87 -12.52
C ILE A 50 -2.62 11.19 -11.25
N THR A 51 -1.73 10.21 -11.39
CA THR A 51 -1.01 9.55 -10.30
C THR A 51 0.47 9.94 -10.31
N ASN A 52 1.14 9.77 -9.18
CA ASN A 52 2.58 9.98 -9.06
C ASN A 52 3.38 8.75 -9.45
N SER A 53 2.87 7.55 -9.11
CA SER A 53 3.49 6.28 -9.50
C SER A 53 2.46 5.15 -9.47
N LEU A 54 2.55 4.24 -10.44
CA LEU A 54 1.76 3.02 -10.55
C LEU A 54 2.66 1.80 -10.31
N PHE A 55 2.27 0.94 -9.38
CA PHE A 55 2.96 -0.31 -9.06
C PHE A 55 2.00 -1.49 -9.26
N LEU A 56 2.39 -2.46 -10.08
CA LEU A 56 1.65 -3.70 -10.29
C LEU A 56 2.18 -4.77 -9.33
N ASP A 57 1.35 -5.19 -8.38
CA ASP A 57 1.63 -6.38 -7.55
C ASP A 57 1.20 -7.65 -8.28
N SER A 58 1.93 -8.74 -8.07
CA SER A 58 1.67 -10.01 -8.77
C SER A 58 0.35 -10.69 -8.40
N GLY A 59 -0.28 -10.29 -7.27
CA GLY A 59 -1.53 -10.88 -6.80
C GLY A 59 -1.40 -12.29 -6.22
N THR A 60 -0.20 -12.83 -6.08
CA THR A 60 0.07 -14.20 -5.62
C THR A 60 -0.43 -14.50 -4.22
N PHE A 61 -0.70 -13.48 -3.40
CA PHE A 61 -1.35 -13.67 -2.10
C PHE A 61 -2.77 -14.27 -2.24
N GLU A 62 -3.48 -13.98 -3.33
CA GLU A 62 -4.76 -14.65 -3.62
C GLU A 62 -4.55 -16.14 -3.93
N LEU A 63 -3.54 -16.48 -4.74
CA LEU A 63 -3.20 -17.86 -5.07
C LEU A 63 -2.87 -18.66 -3.80
N PHE A 64 -2.07 -18.07 -2.92
CA PHE A 64 -1.71 -18.69 -1.67
C PHE A 64 -2.91 -19.02 -0.77
N ASN A 65 -3.89 -18.12 -0.69
CA ASN A 65 -5.09 -18.34 0.13
C ASN A 65 -6.10 -19.28 -0.50
N ARG A 66 -5.96 -19.62 -1.78
CA ARG A 66 -6.89 -20.43 -2.59
C ARG A 66 -6.15 -21.36 -3.53
N SER A 67 -5.07 -21.97 -3.05
CA SER A 67 -4.18 -22.83 -3.84
C SER A 67 -4.87 -24.05 -4.48
N ASP A 68 -6.03 -24.44 -3.95
CA ASP A 68 -6.89 -25.49 -4.49
C ASP A 68 -7.66 -25.09 -5.75
N LEU A 69 -7.75 -23.80 -6.05
CA LEU A 69 -8.52 -23.26 -7.17
C LEU A 69 -7.68 -22.87 -8.40
N TYR A 70 -6.35 -22.84 -8.26
CA TYR A 70 -5.48 -22.26 -9.27
C TYR A 70 -4.31 -23.19 -9.62
N ASP A 71 -4.04 -23.32 -10.90
CA ASP A 71 -2.77 -23.84 -11.41
C ASP A 71 -1.72 -22.72 -11.41
N VAL A 72 -0.61 -22.94 -10.71
CA VAL A 72 0.44 -21.94 -10.52
C VAL A 72 1.11 -21.56 -11.83
N GLU A 73 1.35 -22.52 -12.72
CA GLU A 73 1.98 -22.28 -14.01
C GLU A 73 1.04 -21.49 -14.94
N GLU A 74 -0.24 -21.84 -14.96
CA GLU A 74 -1.24 -21.06 -15.70
C GLU A 74 -1.31 -19.62 -15.21
N CYS A 75 -1.29 -19.41 -13.89
CA CYS A 75 -1.29 -18.08 -13.30
C CYS A 75 -0.01 -17.28 -13.62
N PHE A 76 1.15 -17.93 -13.59
CA PHE A 76 2.41 -17.31 -14.01
C PHE A 76 2.35 -16.84 -15.46
N ASN A 77 1.87 -17.69 -16.37
CA ASN A 77 1.75 -17.34 -17.77
C ASN A 77 0.79 -16.16 -17.99
N LYS A 78 -0.35 -16.14 -17.30
CA LYS A 78 -1.30 -15.01 -17.33
C LYS A 78 -0.66 -13.70 -16.85
N TYR A 79 0.11 -13.78 -15.77
CA TYR A 79 0.83 -12.62 -15.24
C TYR A 79 1.88 -12.11 -16.23
N ALA A 80 2.71 -13.00 -16.78
CA ALA A 80 3.73 -12.65 -17.76
C ALA A 80 3.16 -12.00 -19.03
N ILE A 81 2.07 -12.57 -19.59
CA ILE A 81 1.35 -11.98 -20.73
C ILE A 81 0.82 -10.58 -20.37
N SER A 82 0.33 -10.42 -19.14
CA SER A 82 -0.18 -9.12 -18.68
C SER A 82 0.93 -8.09 -18.53
N LEU A 83 2.13 -8.48 -18.09
CA LEU A 83 3.29 -7.57 -18.04
C LEU A 83 3.64 -7.03 -19.41
N ASP A 84 3.56 -7.87 -20.45
CA ASP A 84 3.80 -7.45 -21.84
C ASP A 84 2.71 -6.46 -22.31
N SER A 85 1.43 -6.80 -22.10
CA SER A 85 0.30 -5.97 -22.51
C SER A 85 0.20 -4.64 -21.74
N LEU A 86 0.73 -4.57 -20.53
CA LEU A 86 0.78 -3.40 -19.66
C LEU A 86 2.15 -2.69 -19.72
N SER A 87 2.97 -3.02 -20.70
CA SER A 87 4.29 -2.41 -20.87
C SER A 87 4.19 -0.90 -20.96
N GLY A 88 4.99 -0.21 -20.14
CA GLY A 88 4.98 1.25 -20.04
C GLY A 88 3.79 1.86 -19.30
N VAL A 89 2.81 1.08 -18.85
CA VAL A 89 1.69 1.57 -18.04
C VAL A 89 2.09 1.69 -16.58
N PHE A 90 2.65 0.63 -16.00
CA PHE A 90 3.13 0.61 -14.63
C PHE A 90 4.62 0.97 -14.56
N ASP A 91 4.99 1.79 -13.56
CA ASP A 91 6.39 2.18 -13.34
C ASP A 91 7.18 1.05 -12.67
N LEU A 92 6.49 0.25 -11.87
CA LEU A 92 7.04 -0.84 -11.08
C LEU A 92 6.15 -2.07 -11.16
N TYR A 93 6.72 -3.25 -11.06
CA TYR A 93 5.97 -4.51 -10.93
C TYR A 93 6.73 -5.51 -10.06
N ALA A 94 6.00 -6.26 -9.26
CA ALA A 94 6.55 -7.26 -8.35
C ALA A 94 6.88 -8.57 -9.06
N ASN A 95 7.75 -9.37 -8.46
CA ASN A 95 7.95 -10.75 -8.87
C ASN A 95 6.66 -11.57 -8.71
N PHE A 96 6.52 -12.62 -9.50
CA PHE A 96 5.55 -13.69 -9.25
C PHE A 96 6.13 -14.62 -8.18
N ASP A 97 5.56 -14.61 -6.99
CA ASP A 97 6.10 -15.25 -5.79
C ASP A 97 5.03 -16.14 -5.10
N PRO A 98 4.63 -17.27 -5.69
CA PRO A 98 3.48 -18.06 -5.24
C PRO A 98 3.73 -18.84 -3.94
N ASP A 99 4.98 -19.07 -3.55
CA ASP A 99 5.29 -19.85 -2.38
C ASP A 99 5.59 -18.98 -1.14
N TYR A 100 4.70 -19.08 -0.16
CA TYR A 100 4.78 -18.36 1.12
C TYR A 100 5.14 -19.24 2.32
N LYS A 101 5.11 -20.58 2.16
CA LYS A 101 5.15 -21.50 3.31
C LYS A 101 6.28 -22.51 3.27
N SER A 102 6.65 -23.02 2.09
CA SER A 102 7.59 -24.14 2.02
C SER A 102 8.96 -23.75 2.57
N LYS A 103 9.77 -24.73 2.89
CA LYS A 103 11.16 -24.52 3.27
C LYS A 103 11.97 -24.00 2.10
N ASP A 104 11.59 -24.39 0.89
CA ASP A 104 12.27 -24.06 -0.38
C ASP A 104 11.70 -22.81 -1.05
N ARG A 105 10.76 -22.07 -0.39
CA ARG A 105 10.07 -20.90 -0.95
C ARG A 105 11.01 -19.88 -1.59
N PHE A 106 12.19 -19.67 -1.03
CA PHE A 106 13.17 -18.76 -1.59
C PHE A 106 13.62 -19.22 -2.98
N ILE A 107 13.99 -20.50 -3.13
CA ILE A 107 14.43 -21.08 -4.40
C ILE A 107 13.28 -21.10 -5.41
N VAL A 108 12.08 -21.48 -4.97
CA VAL A 108 10.87 -21.51 -5.82
C VAL A 108 10.57 -20.10 -6.35
N ASN A 109 10.47 -19.11 -5.49
CA ASN A 109 10.16 -17.74 -5.90
C ASN A 109 11.29 -17.10 -6.74
N LEU A 110 12.55 -17.43 -6.46
CA LEU A 110 13.69 -17.02 -7.27
C LEU A 110 13.65 -17.65 -8.68
N SER A 111 13.13 -18.89 -8.81
CA SER A 111 12.98 -19.50 -10.13
C SER A 111 11.99 -18.76 -11.02
N PHE A 112 10.88 -18.28 -10.46
CA PHE A 112 9.93 -17.45 -11.20
C PHE A 112 10.50 -16.05 -11.51
N GLN A 113 11.30 -15.48 -10.60
CA GLN A 113 12.06 -14.23 -10.85
C GLN A 113 12.95 -14.40 -12.10
N ASN A 114 13.76 -15.45 -12.12
CA ASN A 114 14.68 -15.73 -13.23
C ASN A 114 13.92 -15.93 -14.56
N ARG A 115 12.78 -16.64 -14.54
CA ARG A 115 11.96 -16.85 -15.74
C ARG A 115 11.42 -15.54 -16.30
N LEU A 116 10.94 -14.62 -15.44
CA LEU A 116 10.50 -13.29 -15.88
C LEU A 116 11.67 -12.48 -16.45
N GLU A 117 12.86 -12.58 -15.86
CA GLU A 117 14.06 -11.91 -16.36
C GLU A 117 14.54 -12.47 -17.70
N GLU A 118 14.45 -13.79 -17.90
CA GLU A 118 14.73 -14.45 -19.19
C GLU A 118 13.76 -14.00 -20.30
N MET A 119 12.52 -13.63 -19.91
CA MET A 119 11.54 -13.02 -20.81
C MET A 119 11.79 -11.51 -21.06
N GLY A 120 12.82 -10.92 -20.44
CA GLY A 120 13.20 -9.52 -20.60
C GLY A 120 12.55 -8.56 -19.59
N PHE A 121 11.81 -9.06 -18.60
CA PHE A 121 11.24 -8.24 -17.55
C PHE A 121 12.25 -7.95 -16.42
N MET A 122 12.00 -6.91 -15.63
CA MET A 122 12.82 -6.54 -14.48
C MET A 122 11.95 -6.41 -13.22
N PRO A 123 11.34 -7.52 -12.73
CA PRO A 123 10.44 -7.45 -11.60
C PRO A 123 11.20 -7.19 -10.28
N ILE A 124 10.54 -6.49 -9.36
CA ILE A 124 11.04 -6.26 -8.01
C ILE A 124 10.98 -7.59 -7.24
N PRO A 125 12.11 -8.14 -6.77
CA PRO A 125 12.11 -9.36 -5.98
C PRO A 125 11.45 -9.14 -4.62
N VAL A 126 10.77 -10.20 -4.13
CA VAL A 126 10.09 -10.17 -2.83
C VAL A 126 10.78 -11.12 -1.86
N MET A 127 11.25 -10.58 -0.75
CA MET A 127 11.87 -11.32 0.34
C MET A 127 10.79 -11.88 1.29
N HIS A 128 10.78 -13.20 1.48
CA HIS A 128 9.79 -13.90 2.29
C HIS A 128 10.30 -14.41 3.64
N SER A 129 11.55 -14.14 3.95
CA SER A 129 12.18 -14.60 5.19
C SER A 129 13.07 -13.52 5.80
N LYS A 130 13.22 -13.58 7.12
CA LYS A 130 14.23 -12.81 7.86
C LYS A 130 15.55 -13.58 8.03
N ASN A 131 15.70 -14.72 7.37
CA ASN A 131 16.90 -15.54 7.47
C ASN A 131 18.09 -14.81 6.88
N SER A 132 19.25 -15.01 7.50
CA SER A 132 20.50 -14.38 7.05
C SER A 132 20.84 -14.72 5.60
N GLU A 133 20.58 -15.95 5.17
CA GLU A 133 20.87 -16.41 3.80
C GLU A 133 20.12 -15.59 2.74
N GLU A 134 18.80 -15.40 2.87
CA GLU A 134 18.00 -14.64 1.92
C GLU A 134 18.39 -13.14 1.94
N ILE A 135 18.62 -12.59 3.15
CA ILE A 135 19.07 -11.20 3.30
C ILE A 135 20.44 -11.01 2.64
N GLU A 136 21.42 -11.90 2.90
CA GLU A 136 22.77 -11.81 2.31
C GLU A 136 22.75 -11.96 0.79
N PHE A 137 21.87 -12.83 0.26
CA PHE A 137 21.68 -12.94 -1.18
C PHE A 137 21.24 -11.61 -1.79
N TYR A 138 20.17 -11.00 -1.24
CA TYR A 138 19.64 -9.74 -1.80
C TYR A 138 20.59 -8.56 -1.56
N LEU A 139 21.36 -8.53 -0.47
CA LEU A 139 22.39 -7.52 -0.26
C LEU A 139 23.48 -7.53 -1.37
N LYS A 140 23.83 -8.73 -1.87
CA LYS A 140 24.84 -8.93 -2.92
C LYS A 140 24.28 -8.97 -4.34
N SER A 141 22.95 -9.02 -4.48
CA SER A 141 22.28 -9.14 -5.77
C SER A 141 22.40 -7.89 -6.63
N LYS A 142 22.02 -8.00 -7.89
CA LYS A 142 21.97 -6.88 -8.85
C LYS A 142 20.78 -5.92 -8.61
N TYR A 143 19.80 -6.30 -7.79
CA TYR A 143 18.56 -5.54 -7.61
C TYR A 143 18.80 -4.30 -6.75
N ASN A 144 18.31 -3.14 -7.20
CA ASN A 144 18.41 -1.87 -6.48
C ASN A 144 17.20 -1.62 -5.56
N LEU A 145 16.08 -2.30 -5.80
CA LEU A 145 14.88 -2.23 -5.00
C LEU A 145 14.44 -3.66 -4.66
N ILE A 146 14.20 -3.92 -3.37
CA ILE A 146 13.75 -5.20 -2.85
C ILE A 146 12.46 -4.96 -2.05
N ALA A 147 11.44 -5.77 -2.29
CA ALA A 147 10.24 -5.78 -1.44
C ALA A 147 10.41 -6.78 -0.28
N ILE A 148 9.90 -6.43 0.90
CA ILE A 148 9.82 -7.34 2.04
C ILE A 148 8.36 -7.69 2.24
N SER A 149 8.04 -8.99 2.23
CA SER A 149 6.65 -9.45 2.28
C SER A 149 5.93 -9.06 3.56
N ALA A 150 4.61 -8.84 3.45
CA ALA A 150 3.73 -8.52 4.57
C ALA A 150 3.83 -9.56 5.72
N GLN A 151 4.06 -10.83 5.40
CA GLN A 151 4.21 -11.89 6.41
C GLN A 151 5.46 -11.71 7.27
N VAL A 152 6.53 -11.17 6.71
CA VAL A 152 7.76 -10.84 7.46
C VAL A 152 7.54 -9.57 8.26
N VAL A 153 7.09 -8.50 7.61
CA VAL A 153 6.92 -7.17 8.23
C VAL A 153 5.92 -7.19 9.39
N SER A 154 4.82 -7.93 9.26
CA SER A 154 3.78 -7.98 10.30
C SER A 154 4.29 -8.59 11.62
N LYS A 155 5.24 -9.51 11.54
CA LYS A 155 5.80 -10.24 12.70
C LYS A 155 6.99 -9.53 13.36
N LEU A 156 7.48 -8.44 12.78
CA LEU A 156 8.63 -7.71 13.26
C LEU A 156 8.24 -6.44 14.02
N SER A 157 9.05 -6.07 15.02
CA SER A 157 8.99 -4.74 15.63
C SER A 157 9.51 -3.68 14.66
N SER A 158 9.12 -2.41 14.85
CA SER A 158 9.66 -1.28 14.07
C SER A 158 11.20 -1.25 14.08
N LYS A 159 11.82 -1.52 15.24
CA LYS A 159 13.28 -1.59 15.38
C LYS A 159 13.87 -2.68 14.51
N SER A 160 13.27 -3.88 14.50
CA SER A 160 13.78 -5.00 13.70
C SER A 160 13.61 -4.75 12.19
N ILE A 161 12.51 -4.11 11.78
CA ILE A 161 12.30 -3.70 10.40
C ILE A 161 13.40 -2.71 9.98
N ASN A 162 13.64 -1.68 10.79
CA ASN A 162 14.65 -0.67 10.48
C ASN A 162 16.05 -1.25 10.42
N MET A 163 16.41 -2.20 11.29
CA MET A 163 17.70 -2.89 11.21
C MET A 163 17.93 -3.60 9.86
N ILE A 164 16.88 -4.21 9.29
CA ILE A 164 16.96 -4.85 7.98
C ILE A 164 17.05 -3.77 6.88
N VAL A 165 16.19 -2.77 6.94
CA VAL A 165 16.15 -1.67 5.96
C VAL A 165 17.50 -0.93 5.92
N ASP A 166 18.07 -0.61 7.07
CA ASP A 166 19.35 0.12 7.18
C ASP A 166 20.52 -0.68 6.59
N ARG A 167 20.50 -2.02 6.68
CA ARG A 167 21.50 -2.86 6.02
C ARG A 167 21.42 -2.74 4.49
N PHE A 168 20.22 -2.72 3.92
CA PHE A 168 20.04 -2.51 2.48
C PHE A 168 20.43 -1.09 2.07
N ASN A 169 20.02 -0.08 2.82
CA ASN A 169 20.38 1.31 2.56
C ASN A 169 21.92 1.53 2.60
N ALA A 170 22.61 0.86 3.52
CA ALA A 170 24.08 0.95 3.65
C ALA A 170 24.85 0.46 2.40
N VAL A 171 24.23 -0.35 1.56
CA VAL A 171 24.79 -0.81 0.27
C VAL A 171 24.11 -0.16 -0.94
N GLY A 172 23.40 0.97 -0.73
CA GLY A 172 22.75 1.74 -1.79
C GLY A 172 21.46 1.14 -2.34
N LYS A 173 20.87 0.15 -1.65
CA LYS A 173 19.63 -0.50 -2.08
C LYS A 173 18.43 0.09 -1.37
N ARG A 174 17.28 0.09 -2.04
CA ARG A 174 16.01 0.56 -1.54
C ARG A 174 15.14 -0.60 -1.07
N VAL A 175 14.27 -0.33 -0.11
CA VAL A 175 13.33 -1.33 0.41
C VAL A 175 11.90 -0.83 0.29
N HIS A 176 11.03 -1.69 -0.27
CA HIS A 176 9.58 -1.56 -0.21
C HIS A 176 9.02 -2.52 0.86
N LEU A 177 8.16 -2.02 1.75
CA LEU A 177 7.53 -2.81 2.79
C LEU A 177 6.10 -3.15 2.38
N LEU A 178 5.84 -4.41 2.02
CA LEU A 178 4.51 -4.85 1.58
C LEU A 178 3.51 -4.91 2.74
N GLY A 179 2.29 -4.41 2.50
CA GLY A 179 1.13 -4.59 3.37
C GLY A 179 1.20 -3.90 4.73
N ILE A 180 1.95 -2.80 4.87
CA ILE A 180 2.10 -2.09 6.14
C ILE A 180 1.57 -0.65 6.06
N GLY A 181 0.52 -0.34 6.83
CA GLY A 181 -0.10 0.98 6.91
C GLY A 181 -0.07 1.63 8.30
N SER A 182 0.52 1.00 9.30
CA SER A 182 0.56 1.54 10.66
C SER A 182 1.54 2.69 10.80
N TYR A 183 1.06 3.88 11.14
CA TYR A 183 1.91 5.04 11.41
C TYR A 183 2.97 4.76 12.49
N ALA A 184 2.59 4.07 13.56
CA ALA A 184 3.51 3.71 14.63
C ALA A 184 4.71 2.88 14.15
N LYS A 185 4.54 2.06 13.08
CA LYS A 185 5.62 1.29 12.46
C LYS A 185 6.41 2.11 11.43
N LEU A 186 5.76 3.05 10.74
CA LEU A 186 6.35 3.77 9.60
C LEU A 186 7.01 5.08 9.97
N LYS A 187 6.56 5.76 11.04
CA LYS A 187 7.00 7.12 11.40
C LYS A 187 8.51 7.30 11.55
N ASP A 188 9.21 6.24 11.90
CA ASP A 188 10.66 6.21 12.08
C ASP A 188 11.37 5.29 11.10
N SER A 189 10.66 4.75 10.11
CA SER A 189 11.22 3.83 9.11
C SER A 189 12.09 4.57 8.09
N ASN A 190 13.20 3.93 7.71
CA ASN A 190 14.08 4.37 6.64
C ASN A 190 13.78 3.65 5.31
N ALA A 191 12.64 2.96 5.20
CA ALA A 191 12.24 2.34 3.95
C ALA A 191 11.93 3.39 2.87
N TRP A 192 12.23 3.04 1.63
CA TRP A 192 11.95 3.90 0.48
C TRP A 192 10.44 4.04 0.24
N SER A 193 9.70 2.92 0.38
CA SER A 193 8.24 2.90 0.20
C SER A 193 7.57 1.79 0.99
N CYS A 194 6.25 1.89 1.08
CA CYS A 194 5.38 0.84 1.59
C CYS A 194 4.04 0.86 0.84
N ASP A 195 3.21 -0.15 1.04
CA ASP A 195 1.82 -0.15 0.61
C ASP A 195 0.86 -0.56 1.72
N CYS A 196 -0.39 -0.19 1.58
CA CYS A 196 -1.45 -0.70 2.42
C CYS A 196 -2.84 -0.56 1.78
N SER A 197 -3.74 -1.46 2.18
CA SER A 197 -5.17 -1.42 1.87
C SER A 197 -6.04 -1.09 3.09
N SER A 198 -5.42 -0.65 4.19
CA SER A 198 -6.13 -0.40 5.46
C SER A 198 -7.18 0.70 5.33
N PHE A 199 -6.98 1.70 4.49
CA PHE A 199 -7.91 2.80 4.25
C PHE A 199 -9.29 2.31 3.76
N ILE A 200 -9.32 1.26 2.90
CA ILE A 200 -10.57 0.63 2.43
C ILE A 200 -11.24 -0.12 3.58
N ARG A 201 -10.46 -0.89 4.36
CA ARG A 201 -10.99 -1.67 5.49
C ARG A 201 -11.55 -0.79 6.60
N TRP A 202 -10.91 0.34 6.88
CA TRP A 202 -11.42 1.33 7.82
C TRP A 202 -12.74 1.90 7.33
N ALA A 203 -12.81 2.35 6.08
CA ALA A 203 -14.04 2.87 5.50
C ALA A 203 -15.16 1.81 5.49
N ALA A 204 -14.87 0.57 5.09
CA ALA A 204 -15.84 -0.53 5.10
C ALA A 204 -16.38 -0.85 6.50
N SER A 205 -15.64 -0.54 7.55
CA SER A 205 -16.08 -0.64 8.95
C SER A 205 -16.65 0.68 9.49
N GLY A 206 -16.95 1.65 8.63
CA GLY A 206 -17.49 2.96 9.01
C GLY A 206 -16.52 3.81 9.83
N ARG A 207 -15.19 3.68 9.55
CA ARG A 207 -14.15 4.39 10.31
C ARG A 207 -13.38 5.36 9.46
N ALA A 208 -13.22 6.58 9.98
CA ALA A 208 -12.25 7.54 9.51
C ALA A 208 -10.98 7.46 10.34
N ILE A 209 -9.83 7.58 9.68
CA ILE A 209 -8.53 7.61 10.34
C ILE A 209 -7.87 8.95 10.04
N PHE A 210 -7.31 9.60 11.07
CA PHE A 210 -6.54 10.82 10.92
C PHE A 210 -5.52 10.96 12.07
N PHE A 211 -4.58 11.87 11.93
CA PHE A 211 -3.67 12.20 13.00
C PHE A 211 -4.27 13.33 13.87
N SER A 212 -4.49 13.05 15.14
CA SER A 212 -4.95 14.06 16.10
C SER A 212 -3.75 14.81 16.66
N GLU A 213 -3.71 16.12 16.42
CA GLU A 213 -2.72 17.01 17.05
C GLU A 213 -2.97 17.15 18.55
N ILE A 214 -4.23 17.06 18.98
CA ILE A 214 -4.60 17.09 20.40
C ILE A 214 -4.03 15.87 21.13
N GLN A 215 -4.19 14.68 20.54
CA GLN A 215 -3.71 13.43 21.16
C GLN A 215 -2.30 13.02 20.73
N GLN A 216 -1.67 13.73 19.79
CA GLN A 216 -0.34 13.44 19.23
C GLN A 216 -0.19 12.00 18.74
N LYS A 217 -1.26 11.45 18.17
CA LYS A 217 -1.29 10.08 17.63
C LYS A 217 -2.31 9.91 16.54
N GLU A 218 -2.19 8.79 15.79
CA GLU A 218 -3.20 8.33 14.86
C GLU A 218 -4.44 7.86 15.64
N VAL A 219 -5.60 8.34 15.27
CA VAL A 219 -6.89 8.03 15.89
C VAL A 219 -7.89 7.57 14.84
N ALA A 220 -8.88 6.79 15.27
CA ALA A 220 -9.99 6.36 14.45
C ALA A 220 -11.29 6.89 15.05
N LEU A 221 -12.13 7.49 14.21
CA LEU A 221 -13.50 7.87 14.56
C LEU A 221 -14.47 6.89 13.88
N SER A 222 -15.34 6.27 14.64
CA SER A 222 -16.35 5.36 14.12
C SER A 222 -17.63 6.12 13.83
N PHE A 223 -18.09 6.02 12.56
CA PHE A 223 -19.39 6.46 12.08
C PHE A 223 -20.37 5.27 11.96
N SER A 224 -20.07 4.16 12.60
CA SER A 224 -20.76 2.91 12.35
C SER A 224 -22.26 3.01 12.54
N SER A 225 -22.95 2.27 11.71
CA SER A 225 -24.38 2.03 11.51
C SER A 225 -25.31 2.46 12.62
N HIS A 226 -26.46 2.92 12.20
CA HIS A 226 -27.63 3.17 13.05
C HIS A 226 -27.92 1.96 13.94
N ASN A 227 -28.22 2.20 15.20
CA ASN A 227 -28.75 1.15 16.07
C ASN A 227 -30.10 0.65 15.53
N LYS A 228 -30.68 -0.39 16.16
CA LYS A 228 -31.96 -0.98 15.76
C LYS A 228 -33.15 0.02 15.69
N ASN A 229 -32.96 1.21 16.23
CA ASN A 229 -33.97 2.28 16.26
C ASN A 229 -33.71 3.41 15.26
N GLY A 230 -32.73 3.23 14.34
CA GLY A 230 -32.37 4.25 13.37
C GLY A 230 -31.56 5.42 13.93
N VAL A 231 -31.08 5.33 15.16
CA VAL A 231 -30.24 6.37 15.78
C VAL A 231 -28.79 6.15 15.39
N PRO A 232 -28.06 7.18 14.93
CA PRO A 232 -26.64 7.08 14.65
C PRO A 232 -25.86 6.52 15.84
N ASN A 233 -25.00 5.55 15.59
CA ASN A 233 -24.19 4.86 16.59
C ASN A 233 -22.70 4.99 16.23
N GLY A 234 -21.83 4.89 17.22
CA GLY A 234 -20.39 4.99 17.03
C GLY A 234 -19.77 6.11 17.85
N ASP A 235 -18.45 6.09 17.92
CA ASP A 235 -17.68 7.02 18.76
C ASP A 235 -17.89 8.48 18.36
N TYR A 236 -18.13 8.71 17.06
CA TYR A 236 -18.40 10.06 16.56
C TYR A 236 -19.67 10.65 17.16
N TYR A 237 -20.76 9.85 17.24
CA TYR A 237 -22.07 10.38 17.67
C TYR A 237 -22.32 10.26 19.18
N ASN A 238 -21.78 9.24 19.83
CA ASN A 238 -22.23 8.82 21.16
C ASN A 238 -21.19 9.01 22.28
N CYS A 239 -19.98 9.51 21.99
CA CYS A 239 -19.00 9.74 23.02
C CYS A 239 -18.85 11.26 23.30
N PRO A 240 -19.43 11.77 24.41
CA PRO A 240 -19.31 13.18 24.80
C PRO A 240 -17.85 13.64 24.95
N ASP A 241 -16.97 12.75 25.43
CA ASP A 241 -15.55 13.01 25.65
C ASP A 241 -14.75 13.17 24.35
N ASN A 242 -15.33 12.80 23.19
CA ASN A 242 -14.71 12.93 21.89
C ASN A 242 -15.11 14.21 21.12
N LYS A 243 -15.78 15.17 21.75
CA LYS A 243 -16.19 16.39 21.04
C LYS A 243 -14.99 17.10 20.39
N SER A 244 -13.90 17.25 21.11
CA SER A 244 -12.68 17.89 20.59
C SER A 244 -12.09 17.14 19.41
N LEU A 245 -12.13 15.81 19.40
CA LEU A 245 -11.69 15.01 18.26
C LEU A 245 -12.63 15.12 17.06
N ARG A 246 -13.92 15.27 17.30
CA ARG A 246 -14.90 15.52 16.22
C ARG A 246 -14.64 16.86 15.57
N ASP A 247 -14.54 17.91 16.39
CA ASP A 247 -14.27 19.26 15.92
C ASP A 247 -12.94 19.32 15.15
N GLU A 248 -11.91 18.62 15.61
CA GLU A 248 -10.63 18.48 14.93
C GLU A 248 -10.76 17.76 13.58
N TYR A 249 -11.53 16.67 13.51
CA TYR A 249 -11.76 15.94 12.29
C TYR A 249 -12.62 16.72 11.29
N GLU A 250 -13.65 17.41 11.75
CA GLU A 250 -14.47 18.29 10.92
C GLU A 250 -13.65 19.43 10.29
N ASN A 251 -12.75 20.03 11.08
CA ASN A 251 -11.82 21.02 10.56
C ASN A 251 -10.86 20.42 9.51
N PHE A 252 -10.37 19.20 9.75
CA PHE A 252 -9.54 18.49 8.78
C PHE A 252 -10.29 18.26 7.45
N ILE A 253 -11.53 17.76 7.49
CA ILE A 253 -12.34 17.53 6.29
C ILE A 253 -12.61 18.85 5.56
N ALA A 254 -13.06 19.87 6.26
CA ALA A 254 -13.39 21.16 5.67
C ALA A 254 -12.18 21.82 5.02
N TYR A 255 -11.01 21.73 5.65
CA TYR A 255 -9.77 22.30 5.14
C TYR A 255 -9.24 21.53 3.92
N GLU A 256 -9.21 20.19 3.99
CA GLU A 256 -8.55 19.37 2.99
C GLU A 256 -9.37 19.17 1.72
N ILE A 257 -10.69 18.99 1.82
CA ILE A 257 -11.54 18.66 0.65
C ILE A 257 -12.91 19.33 0.63
N GLY A 258 -13.25 20.16 1.63
CA GLY A 258 -14.50 20.90 1.66
C GLY A 258 -15.78 20.06 1.78
N PHE A 259 -15.70 18.83 2.28
CA PHE A 259 -16.88 17.97 2.48
C PHE A 259 -17.65 18.35 3.74
N ASP A 260 -18.98 18.13 3.69
CA ASP A 260 -19.82 18.09 4.88
C ASP A 260 -19.68 16.71 5.56
N LEU A 261 -19.64 16.73 6.88
CA LEU A 261 -19.50 15.51 7.66
C LEU A 261 -20.67 14.53 7.49
N ASN A 262 -21.91 15.05 7.36
CA ASN A 262 -23.08 14.19 7.15
C ASN A 262 -22.98 13.44 5.82
N ASP A 263 -22.42 14.07 4.80
CA ASP A 263 -22.15 13.45 3.51
C ASP A 263 -21.13 12.31 3.64
N VAL A 264 -20.10 12.52 4.45
CA VAL A 264 -19.06 11.50 4.69
C VAL A 264 -19.61 10.32 5.47
N ALA A 265 -20.45 10.56 6.47
CA ALA A 265 -21.07 9.52 7.28
C ALA A 265 -22.06 8.64 6.48
N ALA A 266 -22.65 9.20 5.43
CA ALA A 266 -23.62 8.52 4.58
C ALA A 266 -22.98 7.76 3.39
N ASP A 267 -21.75 8.11 3.01
CA ASP A 267 -21.09 7.61 1.80
C ASP A 267 -19.74 6.96 2.09
N THR A 268 -19.68 5.62 1.99
CA THR A 268 -18.45 4.85 2.18
C THR A 268 -17.36 5.25 1.19
N SER A 269 -17.70 5.68 -0.03
CA SER A 269 -16.71 6.11 -1.03
C SER A 269 -16.01 7.40 -0.60
N LYS A 270 -16.73 8.36 -0.04
CA LYS A 270 -16.15 9.57 0.55
C LYS A 270 -15.25 9.24 1.73
N LEU A 271 -15.63 8.26 2.54
CA LEU A 271 -14.81 7.79 3.66
C LEU A 271 -13.52 7.09 3.20
N VAL A 272 -13.59 6.30 2.11
CA VAL A 272 -12.40 5.73 1.45
C VAL A 272 -11.47 6.85 0.96
N MET A 273 -12.04 7.87 0.30
CA MET A 273 -11.31 9.01 -0.23
C MET A 273 -10.58 9.78 0.89
N LEU A 274 -11.26 10.08 1.98
CA LEU A 274 -10.66 10.77 3.14
C LEU A 274 -9.53 9.97 3.79
N ASN A 275 -9.74 8.67 3.97
CA ASN A 275 -8.69 7.79 4.50
C ASN A 275 -7.49 7.69 3.56
N ALA A 276 -7.72 7.68 2.25
CA ALA A 276 -6.66 7.71 1.23
C ALA A 276 -5.88 9.02 1.27
N LEU A 277 -6.60 10.15 1.33
CA LEU A 277 -6.01 11.48 1.49
C LEU A 277 -5.15 11.57 2.75
N TYR A 278 -5.66 11.11 3.89
CA TYR A 278 -4.90 11.07 5.12
C TYR A 278 -3.58 10.30 4.98
N LEU A 279 -3.59 9.15 4.29
CA LEU A 279 -2.37 8.39 4.05
C LEU A 279 -1.38 9.14 3.16
N LYS A 280 -1.88 9.89 2.17
CA LYS A 280 -1.05 10.73 1.31
C LYS A 280 -0.38 11.87 2.09
N LEU A 281 -1.12 12.56 2.92
CA LEU A 281 -0.58 13.64 3.78
C LEU A 281 0.45 13.08 4.78
N ARG A 282 0.20 11.89 5.31
CA ARG A 282 1.16 11.19 6.18
C ARG A 282 2.47 10.82 5.47
N GLU A 283 2.41 10.52 4.19
CA GLU A 283 3.61 10.30 3.35
C GLU A 283 4.56 11.50 3.44
N GLU A 284 4.02 12.71 3.35
CA GLU A 284 4.81 13.95 3.41
C GLU A 284 5.51 14.12 4.76
N VAL A 285 4.76 13.89 5.86
CA VAL A 285 5.32 13.96 7.22
C VAL A 285 6.45 12.96 7.42
N ILE A 286 6.28 11.71 6.97
CA ILE A 286 7.32 10.68 7.10
C ILE A 286 8.52 11.03 6.20
N THR A 287 8.26 11.52 4.99
CA THR A 287 9.33 11.94 4.07
C THR A 287 10.18 13.06 4.66
N GLN A 288 9.53 14.05 5.29
CA GLN A 288 10.27 15.13 5.96
C GLN A 288 11.14 14.59 7.11
N ARG A 289 10.61 13.70 7.93
CA ARG A 289 11.39 13.04 9.00
C ARG A 289 12.59 12.24 8.47
N GLN A 290 12.44 11.58 7.31
CA GLN A 290 13.57 10.90 6.67
C GLN A 290 14.65 11.89 6.22
N LYS A 291 14.25 13.02 5.63
CA LYS A 291 15.20 14.10 5.25
C LYS A 291 15.95 14.65 6.46
N ASP A 292 15.23 14.88 7.57
CA ASP A 292 15.83 15.39 8.81
C ASP A 292 16.85 14.41 9.40
N LYS A 293 16.71 13.11 9.13
CA LYS A 293 17.68 12.06 9.49
C LYS A 293 18.78 11.86 8.45
N SER A 294 18.85 12.69 7.40
CA SER A 294 19.78 12.55 6.27
C SER A 294 19.65 11.23 5.51
N VAL A 295 18.47 10.62 5.52
CA VAL A 295 18.17 9.47 4.65
C VAL A 295 17.91 10.01 3.25
N GLN A 296 18.89 9.89 2.37
CA GLN A 296 18.77 10.34 0.98
C GLN A 296 18.42 9.14 0.09
N PHE A 297 17.39 9.31 -0.72
CA PHE A 297 17.13 8.44 -1.87
C PHE A 297 17.30 9.32 -3.12
N ASP A 298 18.16 8.92 -4.04
CA ASP A 298 18.24 9.60 -5.32
C ASP A 298 16.87 9.56 -5.99
N MET A 299 16.39 10.74 -6.41
CA MET A 299 15.16 10.83 -7.18
C MET A 299 15.46 10.36 -8.61
N TRP A 300 14.65 9.45 -9.10
CA TRP A 300 14.62 9.04 -10.51
C TRP A 300 13.62 9.91 -11.26
#